data_2838075944a06223800d6bffa11d6e79
#
_entry.id   2838075944a06223800d6bffa11d6e79
#
_cell.length_a   1.000
_cell.length_b   1.000
_cell.length_c   1.000
_cell.angle_alpha   90.00
_cell.angle_beta   90.00
_cell.angle_gamma   90.00
#
_symmetry.space_group_name_H-M   'P 1'
#
loop_
_entity.id
_entity.type
_entity.pdbx_description
1 polymer ?
#
loop_
_entity_poly.entity_id
_entity_poly.type
_entity_poly.pdbx_seq_one_letter_code
_entity_poly.pdbx_strand_id
1 'polypeptide(L)'
;MRRARIALEKEATTVTTSELILKIATFIVVLLIILCVVLLVLVLTGRDDFAVSPNNVIGGTKDDVIALSEPTDTVNKTFKVSNMFPGDSKTQTYKIEVLDKEVRSISFLPEVASETAPLTDVVIITFSVDDAANPYFRGTVNDFPEGGVVVPLDGESMEFHVTVTLDTSAGNECQNGEIVLNLLWGASGNEADDGRS
;
A
#
# COMPACT_ATOMS: atom_id res chain seq x y z
N MET A 1 -68.86 8.35 -45.40
CA MET A 1 -68.65 7.90 -44.01
C MET A 1 -67.43 6.98 -43.80
N ARG A 2 -67.01 6.09 -44.71
CA ARG A 2 -65.87 5.18 -44.56
C ARG A 2 -64.50 5.87 -44.47
N ARG A 3 -64.25 6.99 -45.19
CA ARG A 3 -62.97 7.71 -45.17
C ARG A 3 -62.68 8.47 -43.88
N ALA A 4 -63.72 8.96 -43.19
CA ALA A 4 -63.59 9.66 -41.94
C ALA A 4 -63.20 8.70 -40.78
N ARG A 5 -63.71 7.45 -40.82
CA ARG A 5 -63.33 6.43 -39.80
C ARG A 5 -61.86 6.01 -39.93
N ILE A 6 -61.33 5.86 -41.13
CA ILE A 6 -59.94 5.49 -41.36
C ILE A 6 -58.95 6.61 -40.92
N ALA A 7 -59.35 7.87 -41.07
CA ALA A 7 -58.55 9.00 -40.60
C ALA A 7 -58.48 9.08 -39.07
N LEU A 8 -59.60 8.87 -38.39
CA LEU A 8 -59.69 8.82 -36.92
C LEU A 8 -58.89 7.64 -36.30
N GLU A 9 -58.96 6.48 -36.96
CA GLU A 9 -58.21 5.30 -36.49
C GLU A 9 -56.70 5.45 -36.67
N LYS A 10 -56.28 6.17 -37.74
CA LYS A 10 -54.86 6.49 -37.99
C LYS A 10 -54.33 7.55 -37.03
N GLU A 11 -55.10 8.55 -36.61
CA GLU A 11 -54.74 9.53 -35.60
C GLU A 11 -54.63 8.91 -34.23
N ALA A 12 -55.59 8.04 -33.85
CA ALA A 12 -55.55 7.34 -32.54
C ALA A 12 -54.33 6.41 -32.43
N THR A 13 -53.91 5.71 -33.53
CA THR A 13 -52.71 4.86 -33.51
C THR A 13 -51.42 5.65 -33.47
N THR A 14 -51.33 6.85 -34.06
CA THR A 14 -50.14 7.69 -34.00
C THR A 14 -49.97 8.32 -32.63
N VAL A 15 -51.02 8.71 -31.95
CA VAL A 15 -50.96 9.24 -30.58
C VAL A 15 -50.49 8.17 -29.59
N THR A 16 -51.00 6.94 -29.68
CA THR A 16 -50.55 5.83 -28.80
C THR A 16 -49.11 5.39 -29.02
N THR A 17 -48.63 5.44 -30.30
CA THR A 17 -47.23 5.12 -30.59
C THR A 17 -46.28 6.20 -30.08
N SER A 18 -46.63 7.48 -30.18
CA SER A 18 -45.80 8.58 -29.68
C SER A 18 -45.72 8.57 -28.14
N GLU A 19 -46.80 8.28 -27.45
CA GLU A 19 -46.79 8.10 -26.00
C GLU A 19 -45.95 6.89 -25.56
N LEU A 20 -46.01 5.79 -26.30
CA LEU A 20 -45.18 4.61 -26.01
C LEU A 20 -43.68 4.92 -26.19
N ILE A 21 -43.33 5.58 -27.29
CA ILE A 21 -41.94 6.01 -27.54
C ILE A 21 -41.45 6.95 -26.46
N LEU A 22 -42.29 7.90 -26.02
CA LEU A 22 -41.92 8.84 -24.95
C LEU A 22 -41.68 8.09 -23.63
N LYS A 23 -42.53 7.11 -23.26
CA LYS A 23 -42.35 6.28 -22.06
C LYS A 23 -41.08 5.44 -22.11
N ILE A 24 -40.76 4.85 -23.27
CA ILE A 24 -39.53 4.07 -23.48
C ILE A 24 -38.31 5.00 -23.36
N ALA A 25 -38.33 6.17 -24.01
CA ALA A 25 -37.24 7.14 -23.92
C ALA A 25 -37.00 7.60 -22.47
N THR A 26 -38.06 7.90 -21.74
CA THR A 26 -37.98 8.29 -20.32
C THR A 26 -37.39 7.15 -19.48
N PHE A 27 -37.78 5.91 -19.71
CA PHE A 27 -37.24 4.74 -19.01
C PHE A 27 -35.74 4.56 -19.26
N ILE A 28 -35.29 4.72 -20.53
CA ILE A 28 -33.86 4.64 -20.89
C ILE A 28 -33.06 5.75 -20.19
N VAL A 29 -33.58 6.97 -20.15
CA VAL A 29 -32.89 8.09 -19.48
C VAL A 29 -32.77 7.83 -17.97
N VAL A 30 -33.82 7.35 -17.32
CA VAL A 30 -33.77 6.99 -15.89
C VAL A 30 -32.77 5.86 -15.65
N LEU A 31 -32.72 4.85 -16.50
CA LEU A 31 -31.78 3.73 -16.38
C LEU A 31 -30.32 4.21 -16.57
N LEU A 32 -30.06 5.12 -17.47
CA LEU A 32 -28.74 5.75 -17.67
C LEU A 32 -28.33 6.57 -16.44
N ILE A 33 -29.26 7.33 -15.86
CA ILE A 33 -28.98 8.11 -14.63
C ILE A 33 -28.62 7.15 -13.48
N ILE A 34 -29.37 6.06 -13.29
CA ILE A 34 -29.07 5.05 -12.25
C ILE A 34 -27.69 4.44 -12.51
N LEU A 35 -27.38 4.08 -13.76
CA LEU A 35 -26.08 3.53 -14.11
C LEU A 35 -24.94 4.52 -13.82
N CYS A 36 -25.10 5.81 -14.17
CA CYS A 36 -24.14 6.85 -13.84
C CYS A 36 -23.95 7.02 -12.33
N VAL A 37 -25.02 6.98 -11.54
CA VAL A 37 -24.93 7.07 -10.08
C VAL A 37 -24.23 5.85 -9.49
N VAL A 38 -24.52 4.65 -9.98
CA VAL A 38 -23.85 3.41 -9.55
C VAL A 38 -22.35 3.47 -9.91
N LEU A 39 -21.99 3.91 -11.13
CA LEU A 39 -20.60 4.08 -11.52
C LEU A 39 -19.90 5.16 -10.68
N LEU A 40 -20.60 6.27 -10.39
CA LEU A 40 -20.05 7.31 -9.52
C LEU A 40 -19.81 6.79 -8.09
N VAL A 41 -20.75 6.01 -7.54
CA VAL A 41 -20.59 5.38 -6.22
C VAL A 41 -19.43 4.37 -6.26
N LEU A 42 -19.33 3.54 -7.30
CA LEU A 42 -18.21 2.60 -7.45
C LEU A 42 -16.87 3.32 -7.56
N VAL A 43 -16.81 4.45 -8.28
CA VAL A 43 -15.59 5.28 -8.37
C VAL A 43 -15.27 5.94 -7.02
N LEU A 44 -16.29 6.33 -6.25
CA LEU A 44 -16.08 6.97 -4.95
C LEU A 44 -15.80 5.98 -3.81
N THR A 45 -16.37 4.77 -3.88
CA THR A 45 -16.20 3.73 -2.85
C THR A 45 -15.11 2.72 -3.21
N GLY A 46 -14.83 2.50 -4.51
CA GLY A 46 -13.73 1.66 -4.99
C GLY A 46 -12.40 2.40 -5.10
N ARG A 47 -12.29 3.60 -4.53
CA ARG A 47 -11.13 4.47 -4.66
C ARG A 47 -9.95 4.05 -3.79
N ASP A 48 -10.12 3.00 -2.99
CA ASP A 48 -9.01 2.44 -2.21
C ASP A 48 -8.13 1.46 -3.02
N ASP A 49 -8.62 0.95 -4.19
CA ASP A 49 -7.89 -0.04 -4.98
C ASP A 49 -7.51 0.42 -6.41
N PHE A 50 -7.93 1.61 -6.87
CA PHE A 50 -7.62 2.11 -8.22
C PHE A 50 -7.12 3.56 -8.22
N ALA A 51 -6.15 3.86 -7.38
CA ALA A 51 -5.32 5.04 -7.59
C ALA A 51 -4.19 4.66 -8.54
N VAL A 52 -4.44 4.76 -9.84
CA VAL A 52 -3.37 4.97 -10.81
C VAL A 52 -2.84 6.38 -10.57
N SER A 53 -2.01 6.53 -9.54
CA SER A 53 -1.16 7.69 -9.39
C SER A 53 0.08 7.46 -10.23
N PRO A 54 0.49 8.40 -11.09
CA PRO A 54 1.77 8.32 -11.79
C PRO A 54 2.98 8.37 -10.85
N ASN A 55 2.76 8.58 -9.57
CA ASN A 55 3.70 8.34 -8.48
C ASN A 55 3.04 7.33 -7.55
N ASN A 56 3.28 6.05 -7.81
CA ASN A 56 2.71 4.98 -7.02
C ASN A 56 3.39 4.90 -5.66
N VAL A 57 3.04 5.84 -4.78
CA VAL A 57 3.31 5.73 -3.34
C VAL A 57 2.25 4.80 -2.77
N ILE A 58 2.47 3.50 -2.89
CA ILE A 58 1.86 2.54 -1.98
C ILE A 58 2.82 2.43 -0.79
N GLY A 59 2.93 3.51 -0.05
CA GLY A 59 3.33 3.53 1.32
C GLY A 59 2.14 4.11 2.05
N GLY A 60 1.45 3.30 2.82
CA GLY A 60 0.33 3.78 3.61
C GLY A 60 0.84 4.87 4.54
N THR A 61 0.23 6.05 4.46
CA THR A 61 0.33 7.13 5.43
C THR A 61 -0.50 6.80 6.69
N LYS A 62 -0.50 5.54 7.09
CA LYS A 62 -1.07 5.11 8.36
C LYS A 62 0.06 4.41 9.09
N ASP A 63 0.45 4.96 10.22
CA ASP A 63 1.42 4.35 11.12
C ASP A 63 1.02 2.89 11.30
N ASP A 64 1.82 1.99 10.76
CA ASP A 64 1.56 0.56 10.87
C ASP A 64 2.02 0.14 12.27
N VAL A 65 1.07 -0.08 13.16
CA VAL A 65 1.35 -0.43 14.55
C VAL A 65 1.71 -1.91 14.62
N ILE A 66 2.85 -2.19 15.22
CA ILE A 66 3.34 -3.54 15.52
C ILE A 66 3.37 -3.70 17.03
N ALA A 67 2.55 -4.60 17.55
CA ALA A 67 2.55 -4.96 18.97
C ALA A 67 3.47 -6.17 19.20
N LEU A 68 4.41 -6.06 20.13
CA LEU A 68 5.29 -7.14 20.58
C LEU A 68 4.97 -7.44 22.05
N SER A 69 4.52 -8.66 22.32
CA SER A 69 3.99 -9.08 23.61
C SER A 69 4.99 -9.85 24.45
N GLU A 70 6.01 -10.43 23.82
CA GLU A 70 7.00 -11.31 24.47
C GLU A 70 8.40 -11.09 23.88
N PRO A 71 9.47 -11.36 24.65
CA PRO A 71 10.86 -11.19 24.19
C PRO A 71 11.26 -12.06 22.98
N THR A 72 10.42 -13.02 22.59
CA THR A 72 10.65 -13.93 21.44
C THR A 72 9.70 -13.65 20.27
N ASP A 73 8.84 -12.65 20.39
CA ASP A 73 7.89 -12.31 19.34
C ASP A 73 8.61 -11.89 18.04
N THR A 74 8.05 -12.34 16.94
CA THR A 74 8.48 -11.95 15.59
C THR A 74 7.27 -11.58 14.76
N VAL A 75 7.32 -10.42 14.11
CA VAL A 75 6.27 -9.91 13.23
C VAL A 75 6.86 -9.65 11.84
N ASN A 76 6.18 -10.13 10.81
CA ASN A 76 6.54 -9.87 9.42
C ASN A 76 5.59 -8.84 8.81
N LYS A 77 6.14 -7.81 8.18
CA LYS A 77 5.42 -6.80 7.39
C LYS A 77 5.98 -6.78 5.97
N THR A 78 5.16 -6.40 5.03
CA THR A 78 5.57 -6.33 3.62
C THR A 78 5.69 -4.87 3.18
N PHE A 79 6.82 -4.54 2.58
CA PHE A 79 7.06 -3.24 1.95
C PHE A 79 7.29 -3.42 0.44
N LYS A 80 6.32 -2.97 -0.34
CA LYS A 80 6.37 -3.04 -1.80
C LYS A 80 6.82 -1.72 -2.40
N VAL A 81 7.81 -1.77 -3.24
CA VAL A 81 8.36 -0.61 -3.94
C VAL A 81 8.40 -0.88 -5.45
N SER A 82 7.86 0.03 -6.24
CA SER A 82 7.80 -0.09 -7.70
C SER A 82 7.90 1.27 -8.39
N ASN A 83 8.24 1.25 -9.68
CA ASN A 83 8.28 2.43 -10.55
C ASN A 83 9.15 3.57 -10.00
N MET A 84 10.30 3.24 -9.43
CA MET A 84 11.28 4.23 -8.98
C MET A 84 12.21 4.63 -10.12
N PHE A 85 12.60 5.91 -10.13
CA PHE A 85 13.72 6.42 -10.90
C PHE A 85 14.97 6.48 -10.01
N PRO A 86 16.18 6.41 -10.60
CA PRO A 86 17.41 6.60 -9.84
C PRO A 86 17.37 7.90 -9.02
N GLY A 87 17.63 7.77 -7.72
CA GLY A 87 17.53 8.85 -6.73
C GLY A 87 16.17 8.97 -6.03
N ASP A 88 15.12 8.29 -6.51
CA ASP A 88 13.83 8.27 -5.81
C ASP A 88 13.93 7.51 -4.50
N SER A 89 13.16 7.97 -3.51
CA SER A 89 13.05 7.34 -2.19
C SER A 89 11.61 7.17 -1.78
N LYS A 90 11.33 6.07 -1.08
CA LYS A 90 10.03 5.80 -0.45
C LYS A 90 10.27 5.44 1.01
N THR A 91 9.50 6.06 1.90
CA THR A 91 9.59 5.82 3.35
C THR A 91 8.28 5.26 3.85
N GLN A 92 8.36 4.27 4.72
CA GLN A 92 7.25 3.76 5.51
C GLN A 92 7.62 3.86 6.99
N THR A 93 6.66 4.31 7.78
CA THR A 93 6.80 4.46 9.22
C THR A 93 6.09 3.32 9.92
N TYR A 94 6.73 2.77 10.95
CA TYR A 94 6.21 1.71 11.80
C TYR A 94 6.28 2.16 13.25
N LYS A 95 5.13 2.15 13.93
CA LYS A 95 5.09 2.35 15.37
C LYS A 95 5.16 0.99 16.05
N ILE A 96 6.20 0.73 16.82
CA ILE A 96 6.31 -0.48 17.62
C ILE A 96 5.85 -0.17 19.04
N GLU A 97 4.89 -0.95 19.52
CA GLU A 97 4.39 -0.93 20.88
C GLU A 97 4.80 -2.23 21.57
N VAL A 98 5.46 -2.09 22.71
CA VAL A 98 5.94 -3.21 23.51
C VAL A 98 5.05 -3.35 24.73
N LEU A 99 4.43 -4.52 24.85
CA LEU A 99 3.48 -4.81 25.91
C LEU A 99 4.16 -5.46 27.13
N ASP A 100 5.31 -6.09 26.92
CA ASP A 100 6.08 -6.74 27.99
C ASP A 100 7.32 -5.91 28.36
N LYS A 101 7.48 -5.66 29.67
CA LYS A 101 8.63 -4.94 30.22
C LYS A 101 9.94 -5.71 30.14
N GLU A 102 9.91 -6.99 29.82
CA GLU A 102 11.11 -7.82 29.66
C GLU A 102 11.78 -7.57 28.29
N VAL A 103 11.06 -7.05 27.29
CA VAL A 103 11.63 -6.65 26.01
C VAL A 103 12.57 -5.45 26.20
N ARG A 104 13.81 -5.56 25.72
CA ARG A 104 14.85 -4.55 25.85
C ARG A 104 15.37 -4.03 24.54
N SER A 105 15.16 -4.75 23.48
CA SER A 105 15.59 -4.34 22.13
C SER A 105 14.69 -4.90 21.06
N ILE A 106 14.71 -4.21 19.92
CA ILE A 106 14.01 -4.59 18.71
C ILE A 106 15.06 -4.95 17.66
N SER A 107 14.92 -6.09 17.02
CA SER A 107 15.70 -6.45 15.82
C SER A 107 14.91 -6.19 14.56
N PHE A 108 15.59 -5.75 13.51
CA PHE A 108 15.02 -5.49 12.21
C PHE A 108 15.87 -6.14 11.13
N LEU A 109 15.23 -6.97 10.27
CA LEU A 109 15.88 -7.63 9.16
C LEU A 109 14.96 -7.59 7.92
N PRO A 110 15.36 -6.90 6.84
CA PRO A 110 14.65 -6.98 5.56
C PRO A 110 15.13 -8.18 4.76
N GLU A 111 14.20 -8.85 4.10
CA GLU A 111 14.48 -9.94 3.16
C GLU A 111 13.78 -9.66 1.82
N VAL A 112 14.43 -9.99 0.71
CA VAL A 112 13.78 -9.89 -0.60
C VAL A 112 12.80 -11.05 -0.77
N ALA A 113 11.51 -10.74 -0.82
CA ALA A 113 10.47 -11.71 -1.10
C ALA A 113 10.33 -11.98 -2.60
N SER A 114 10.43 -10.92 -3.42
CA SER A 114 10.43 -11.01 -4.88
C SER A 114 10.97 -9.73 -5.51
N GLU A 115 11.53 -9.84 -6.71
CA GLU A 115 11.89 -8.71 -7.56
C GLU A 115 11.62 -9.01 -9.04
N THR A 116 11.31 -7.98 -9.82
CA THR A 116 11.07 -8.09 -11.28
C THR A 116 12.20 -7.52 -12.12
N ALA A 117 13.20 -6.91 -11.47
CA ALA A 117 14.42 -6.38 -12.06
C ALA A 117 15.56 -6.55 -11.05
N PRO A 118 16.84 -6.43 -11.44
CA PRO A 118 17.98 -6.62 -10.52
C PRO A 118 18.09 -5.44 -9.55
N LEU A 119 17.17 -5.37 -8.59
CA LEU A 119 17.05 -4.26 -7.64
C LEU A 119 17.81 -4.50 -6.33
N THR A 120 18.01 -5.74 -5.94
CA THR A 120 18.62 -6.12 -4.66
C THR A 120 19.98 -5.44 -4.40
N ASP A 121 20.80 -5.27 -5.44
CA ASP A 121 22.15 -4.68 -5.32
C ASP A 121 22.19 -3.16 -5.47
N VAL A 122 21.09 -2.54 -5.95
CA VAL A 122 21.02 -1.10 -6.23
C VAL A 122 19.99 -0.36 -5.38
N VAL A 123 19.23 -1.09 -4.58
CA VAL A 123 18.29 -0.53 -3.62
C VAL A 123 19.00 -0.35 -2.28
N ILE A 124 19.07 0.90 -1.83
CA ILE A 124 19.63 1.28 -0.54
C ILE A 124 18.50 1.36 0.48
N ILE A 125 18.62 0.59 1.54
CA ILE A 125 17.71 0.64 2.68
C ILE A 125 18.35 1.50 3.76
N THR A 126 17.59 2.47 4.25
CA THR A 126 17.94 3.28 5.41
C THR A 126 16.95 2.98 6.52
N PHE A 127 17.46 2.57 7.67
CA PHE A 127 16.68 2.26 8.86
C PHE A 127 17.04 3.22 9.99
N SER A 128 16.07 3.99 10.46
CA SER A 128 16.23 4.99 11.51
C SER A 128 15.09 4.95 12.52
N VAL A 129 15.33 5.55 13.68
CA VAL A 129 14.35 5.68 14.78
C VAL A 129 14.15 7.16 15.01
N ASP A 130 12.90 7.58 15.09
CA ASP A 130 12.51 8.98 15.26
C ASP A 130 13.37 9.94 14.41
N ASP A 131 13.58 11.18 14.84
CA ASP A 131 14.42 12.17 14.16
C ASP A 131 15.93 11.95 14.35
N ALA A 132 16.38 10.70 14.51
CA ALA A 132 17.79 10.42 14.71
C ALA A 132 18.64 10.97 13.57
N ALA A 133 19.60 11.82 13.89
CA ALA A 133 20.53 12.42 12.93
C ALA A 133 21.35 11.36 12.17
N ASN A 134 21.50 10.17 12.76
CA ASN A 134 22.22 9.05 12.17
C ASN A 134 21.29 7.83 12.10
N PRO A 135 21.13 7.22 10.94
CA PRO A 135 20.40 5.96 10.82
C PRO A 135 21.16 4.84 11.55
N TYR A 136 20.42 3.87 12.06
CA TYR A 136 20.98 2.64 12.62
C TYR A 136 21.62 1.77 11.54
N PHE A 137 21.08 1.87 10.31
CA PHE A 137 21.62 1.16 9.16
C PHE A 137 21.39 1.96 7.87
N ARG A 138 22.37 1.83 6.94
CA ARG A 138 22.23 2.28 5.55
C ARG A 138 23.09 1.40 4.65
N GLY A 139 22.49 0.68 3.75
CA GLY A 139 23.15 -0.23 2.82
C GLY A 139 22.15 -0.97 1.97
N THR A 140 22.60 -1.91 1.16
CA THR A 140 21.72 -2.83 0.40
C THR A 140 21.17 -3.91 1.32
N VAL A 141 20.23 -4.73 0.81
CA VAL A 141 19.72 -5.88 1.58
C VAL A 141 20.86 -6.84 1.94
N ASN A 142 21.85 -6.99 1.04
CA ASN A 142 22.98 -7.90 1.25
C ASN A 142 23.99 -7.40 2.29
N ASP A 143 23.94 -6.11 2.65
CA ASP A 143 24.86 -5.52 3.65
C ASP A 143 24.32 -5.66 5.09
N PHE A 144 23.08 -6.18 5.26
CA PHE A 144 22.55 -6.37 6.62
C PHE A 144 23.35 -7.38 7.40
N PRO A 145 23.60 -7.13 8.69
CA PRO A 145 24.26 -8.08 9.55
C PRO A 145 23.41 -9.33 9.72
N GLU A 146 24.07 -10.48 9.91
CA GLU A 146 23.39 -11.72 10.27
C GLU A 146 22.58 -11.53 11.56
N GLY A 147 21.29 -11.87 11.51
CA GLY A 147 20.36 -11.61 12.63
C GLY A 147 19.73 -10.21 12.64
N GLY A 148 20.08 -9.35 11.69
CA GLY A 148 19.48 -8.02 11.55
C GLY A 148 20.16 -6.93 12.40
N VAL A 149 19.58 -5.74 12.35
CA VAL A 149 20.02 -4.58 13.12
C VAL A 149 19.26 -4.54 14.44
N VAL A 150 19.98 -4.45 15.54
CA VAL A 150 19.38 -4.41 16.89
C VAL A 150 19.37 -2.98 17.40
N VAL A 151 18.20 -2.52 17.83
CA VAL A 151 17.97 -1.19 18.40
C VAL A 151 17.54 -1.34 19.86
N PRO A 152 18.25 -0.73 20.81
CA PRO A 152 17.80 -0.68 22.20
C PRO A 152 16.44 0.02 22.30
N LEU A 153 15.56 -0.52 23.10
CA LEU A 153 14.25 0.06 23.34
C LEU A 153 14.36 1.15 24.39
N ASP A 154 13.88 2.36 24.04
CA ASP A 154 13.76 3.49 24.98
C ASP A 154 12.28 3.79 25.20
N GLY A 155 11.69 3.15 26.21
CA GLY A 155 10.29 3.29 26.56
C GLY A 155 9.39 2.12 26.10
N GLU A 156 8.07 2.35 26.13
CA GLU A 156 7.06 1.34 25.78
C GLU A 156 6.67 1.39 24.28
N SER A 157 7.06 2.43 23.57
CA SER A 157 6.84 2.54 22.13
C SER A 157 7.94 3.35 21.46
N MET A 158 8.25 2.98 20.21
CA MET A 158 9.21 3.69 19.36
C MET A 158 8.68 3.77 17.93
N GLU A 159 9.04 4.85 17.22
CA GLU A 159 8.72 5.03 15.83
C GLU A 159 9.94 4.76 14.96
N PHE A 160 9.77 3.90 13.98
CA PHE A 160 10.81 3.44 13.07
C PHE A 160 10.50 3.86 11.64
N HIS A 161 11.50 4.35 10.93
CA HIS A 161 11.41 4.75 9.54
C HIS A 161 12.25 3.82 8.68
N VAL A 162 11.61 3.15 7.74
CA VAL A 162 12.28 2.34 6.72
C VAL A 162 12.18 3.08 5.40
N THR A 163 13.31 3.58 4.92
CA THR A 163 13.40 4.28 3.63
C THR A 163 14.12 3.41 2.62
N VAL A 164 13.48 3.19 1.49
CA VAL A 164 14.04 2.51 0.33
C VAL A 164 14.35 3.54 -0.74
N THR A 165 15.62 3.61 -1.16
CA THR A 165 16.10 4.55 -2.18
C THR A 165 16.69 3.76 -3.34
N LEU A 166 16.29 4.06 -4.57
CA LEU A 166 16.99 3.53 -5.74
C LEU A 166 18.27 4.36 -5.95
N ASP A 167 19.43 3.68 -5.95
CA ASP A 167 20.71 4.33 -6.11
C ASP A 167 20.75 5.15 -7.41
N THR A 168 21.42 6.30 -7.38
CA THR A 168 21.56 7.19 -8.55
C THR A 168 22.38 6.57 -9.68
N SER A 169 23.18 5.55 -9.38
CA SER A 169 23.95 4.77 -10.36
C SER A 169 23.16 3.63 -11.01
N ALA A 170 21.92 3.38 -10.56
CA ALA A 170 21.08 2.33 -11.12
C ALA A 170 20.82 2.54 -12.61
N GLY A 171 21.03 1.51 -13.41
CA GLY A 171 20.87 1.56 -14.85
C GLY A 171 19.40 1.51 -15.30
N ASN A 172 19.19 1.63 -16.60
CA ASN A 172 17.85 1.60 -17.21
C ASN A 172 17.12 0.25 -17.01
N GLU A 173 17.87 -0.82 -16.80
CA GLU A 173 17.34 -2.16 -16.50
C GLU A 173 16.57 -2.22 -15.19
N CYS A 174 16.83 -1.29 -14.27
CA CYS A 174 16.13 -1.17 -12.98
C CYS A 174 14.85 -0.35 -13.08
N GLN A 175 14.65 0.38 -14.19
CA GLN A 175 13.46 1.22 -14.38
C GLN A 175 12.21 0.35 -14.54
N ASN A 176 11.10 0.79 -13.93
CA ASN A 176 9.83 0.05 -13.87
C ASN A 176 9.93 -1.30 -13.15
N GLY A 177 11.05 -1.58 -12.48
CA GLY A 177 11.18 -2.75 -11.62
C GLY A 177 10.31 -2.63 -10.37
N GLU A 178 10.03 -3.77 -9.80
CA GLU A 178 9.32 -3.91 -8.53
C GLU A 178 10.16 -4.77 -7.60
N ILE A 179 10.32 -4.36 -6.36
CA ILE A 179 10.88 -5.15 -5.28
C ILE A 179 9.88 -5.22 -4.13
N VAL A 180 9.71 -6.41 -3.61
CA VAL A 180 8.90 -6.68 -2.42
C VAL A 180 9.84 -7.15 -1.32
N LEU A 181 9.85 -6.42 -0.22
CA LEU A 181 10.63 -6.72 0.96
C LEU A 181 9.72 -7.27 2.05
N ASN A 182 10.12 -8.38 2.66
CA ASN A 182 9.62 -8.80 3.94
C ASN A 182 10.45 -8.12 5.03
N LEU A 183 9.79 -7.39 5.91
CA LEU A 183 10.42 -6.69 7.04
C LEU A 183 10.16 -7.51 8.30
N LEU A 184 11.17 -8.20 8.78
CA LEU A 184 11.11 -9.03 9.99
C LEU A 184 11.45 -8.16 11.20
N TRP A 185 10.53 -8.08 12.13
CA TRP A 185 10.68 -7.40 13.40
C TRP A 185 10.71 -8.42 14.51
N GLY A 186 11.74 -8.42 15.33
CA GLY A 186 11.88 -9.32 16.46
C GLY A 186 12.03 -8.54 17.76
N ALA A 187 11.50 -9.09 18.84
CA ALA A 187 11.73 -8.61 20.20
C ALA A 187 12.83 -9.44 20.86
N SER A 188 13.68 -8.79 21.67
CA SER A 188 14.67 -9.48 22.52
C SER A 188 14.60 -8.96 23.94
N GLY A 189 14.61 -9.87 24.90
CA GLY A 189 14.76 -9.57 26.30
C GLY A 189 16.23 -9.42 26.73
N ASN A 190 16.45 -9.17 28.01
CA ASN A 190 17.77 -9.42 28.60
C ASN A 190 18.07 -10.91 28.45
N GLU A 191 19.10 -11.29 27.71
CA GLU A 191 19.74 -12.54 28.01
C GLU A 191 20.18 -12.41 29.48
N ALA A 192 19.53 -13.15 30.35
CA ALA A 192 20.06 -13.33 31.68
C ALA A 192 21.50 -13.79 31.48
N ASP A 193 22.46 -12.98 31.93
CA ASP A 193 23.85 -13.38 32.04
C ASP A 193 23.84 -14.64 32.96
N ASP A 194 23.71 -15.78 32.29
CA ASP A 194 23.78 -17.10 32.91
C ASP A 194 25.24 -17.26 33.36
N GLY A 195 25.57 -16.61 34.47
CA GLY A 195 26.86 -16.65 35.10
C GLY A 195 27.37 -18.09 35.35
N ARG A 196 27.60 -18.81 34.26
CA ARG A 196 28.36 -20.06 34.18
C ARG A 196 29.79 -19.74 33.76
N SER A 197 30.55 -19.32 34.75
CA SER A 197 32.01 -19.44 34.75
C SER A 197 32.43 -20.84 35.23
#